data_021b3a9d4de1815799ee96d9814642f5
#
_entry.id   021b3a9d4de1815799ee96d9814642f5
#
_cell.length_a   1.000
_cell.length_b   1.000
_cell.length_c   1.000
_cell.angle_alpha   90.00
_cell.angle_beta   90.00
_cell.angle_gamma   90.00
#
_symmetry.space_group_name_H-M   'P 1'
#
loop_
_entity.id
_entity.type
_entity.pdbx_description
1 polymer ?
#
loop_
_entity_poly.entity_id
_entity_poly.type
_entity_poly.pdbx_seq_one_letter_code
_entity_poly.pdbx_strand_id
1 'polypeptide(L)' 'MSPTIFREGSFRFFFFSREESRMHVHVSHPDGEAKFWLTPALALATSAGLSPKQIKEAENIVAVHLEEIDYAWRTHFPG' A
#
# COMPACT_ATOMS: atom_id res chain seq x y z
N MET A 1 -2.08 2.22 -16.05
CA MET A 1 -0.79 2.48 -15.41
C MET A 1 -0.95 2.64 -13.91
N SER A 2 -0.04 2.05 -13.14
CA SER A 2 -0.12 2.08 -11.68
C SER A 2 0.90 3.08 -11.14
N PRO A 3 0.46 4.24 -10.65
CA PRO A 3 1.41 5.24 -10.14
C PRO A 3 2.09 4.73 -8.88
N THR A 4 3.42 4.78 -8.90
CA THR A 4 4.22 4.40 -7.73
C THR A 4 4.27 5.59 -6.79
N ILE A 5 3.92 5.35 -5.51
CA ILE A 5 4.01 6.39 -4.48
C ILE A 5 5.46 6.52 -4.04
N PHE A 6 6.06 5.38 -3.65
CA PHE A 6 7.46 5.31 -3.25
C PHE A 6 7.93 3.86 -3.24
N ARG A 7 9.24 3.69 -3.10
CA ARG A 7 9.88 2.36 -2.95
C ARG A 7 10.71 2.38 -1.70
N GLU A 8 10.77 1.26 -1.01
CA GLU A 8 11.64 1.10 0.14
C GLU A 8 12.10 -0.36 0.19
N GLY A 9 13.43 -0.56 0.14
CA GLY A 9 13.98 -1.90 0.03
C GLY A 9 13.49 -2.56 -1.24
N SER A 10 12.98 -3.77 -1.13
CA SER A 10 12.42 -4.51 -2.27
C SER A 10 10.93 -4.29 -2.43
N PHE A 11 10.34 -3.42 -1.61
CA PHE A 11 8.91 -3.14 -1.66
C PHE A 11 8.62 -1.92 -2.52
N ARG A 12 7.56 -2.02 -3.34
CA ARG A 12 7.03 -0.92 -4.13
C ARG A 12 5.62 -0.66 -3.67
N PHE A 13 5.30 0.59 -3.34
CA PHE A 13 3.98 1.00 -2.84
C PHE A 13 3.30 1.83 -3.91
N PHE A 14 2.05 1.46 -4.25
CA PHE A 14 1.39 2.07 -5.41
C PHE A 14 -0.13 1.99 -5.31
N PHE A 15 -0.81 2.76 -6.18
CA PHE A 15 -2.25 2.69 -6.40
C PHE A 15 -2.50 2.19 -7.81
N PHE A 16 -3.63 1.53 -8.03
CA PHE A 16 -4.11 1.29 -9.39
C PHE A 16 -4.85 2.54 -9.85
N SER A 17 -5.03 2.69 -11.18
CA SER A 17 -5.70 3.86 -11.74
C SER A 17 -7.20 3.86 -11.46
N ARG A 18 -7.79 2.69 -11.22
CA ARG A 18 -9.20 2.56 -10.85
C ARG A 18 -9.27 1.82 -9.54
N GLU A 19 -9.73 2.50 -8.51
CA GLU A 19 -9.72 1.95 -7.17
C GLU A 19 -11.09 2.01 -6.53
N GLU A 20 -11.29 1.14 -5.53
CA GLU A 20 -12.43 1.21 -4.64
C GLU A 20 -12.37 2.53 -3.86
N SER A 21 -13.53 3.00 -3.39
CA SER A 21 -13.58 4.25 -2.63
C SER A 21 -12.87 4.18 -1.28
N ARG A 22 -12.77 2.96 -0.71
CA ARG A 22 -12.09 2.80 0.58
C ARG A 22 -10.57 2.96 0.39
N MET A 23 -9.98 3.87 1.16
CA MET A 23 -8.56 4.18 1.03
C MET A 23 -7.69 2.96 1.31
N HIS A 24 -6.76 2.66 0.40
CA HIS A 24 -5.86 1.51 0.54
C HIS A 24 -4.62 1.72 -0.29
N VAL A 25 -3.61 0.86 -0.06
CA VAL A 25 -2.36 0.89 -0.80
C VAL A 25 -1.98 -0.53 -1.21
N HIS A 26 -1.43 -0.67 -2.41
CA HIS A 26 -0.92 -1.93 -2.93
C HIS A 26 0.58 -1.99 -2.73
N VAL A 27 1.08 -3.19 -2.44
CA VAL A 27 2.50 -3.44 -2.21
C VAL A 27 2.94 -4.56 -3.13
N SER A 28 4.03 -4.34 -3.86
CA SER A 28 4.61 -5.41 -4.66
C SER A 28 6.05 -5.67 -4.21
N HIS A 29 6.48 -6.92 -4.33
CA HIS A 29 7.77 -7.41 -3.86
C HIS A 29 8.13 -8.58 -4.78
N PRO A 30 9.43 -8.89 -5.00
CA PRO A 30 9.81 -10.05 -5.83
C PRO A 30 9.15 -11.36 -5.40
N ASP A 31 8.87 -11.53 -4.10
CA ASP A 31 8.27 -12.77 -3.57
C ASP A 31 6.76 -12.79 -3.58
N GLY A 32 6.10 -11.65 -3.78
CA GLY A 32 4.64 -11.62 -3.73
C GLY A 32 4.06 -10.22 -3.66
N GLU A 33 2.85 -10.12 -3.11
CA GLU A 33 2.13 -8.86 -3.09
C GLU A 33 1.20 -8.77 -1.89
N ALA A 34 0.74 -7.56 -1.59
CA ALA A 34 -0.20 -7.33 -0.50
C ALA A 34 -1.02 -6.09 -0.79
N LYS A 35 -2.12 -5.95 -0.05
CA LYS A 35 -3.00 -4.79 -0.09
C LYS A 35 -3.35 -4.46 1.35
N PHE A 36 -3.18 -3.21 1.74
CA PHE A 36 -3.50 -2.74 3.09
C PHE A 36 -4.61 -1.70 3.04
N TRP A 37 -5.63 -1.87 3.89
CA TRP A 37 -6.61 -0.83 4.13
C TRP A 37 -5.97 0.25 4.98
N LEU A 38 -6.29 1.50 4.69
CA LEU A 38 -5.77 2.65 5.44
C LEU A 38 -6.85 3.28 6.32
N THR A 39 -8.12 3.00 6.04
CA THR A 39 -9.24 3.53 6.81
C THR A 39 -10.20 2.40 7.16
N PRO A 40 -10.86 2.44 8.32
CA PRO A 40 -10.70 3.43 9.39
C PRO A 40 -9.37 3.31 10.14
N ALA A 41 -8.67 2.20 9.96
CA ALA A 41 -7.36 1.97 10.55
C ALA A 41 -6.53 1.09 9.62
N LEU A 42 -5.21 1.12 9.77
CA LEU A 42 -4.30 0.30 8.97
C LEU A 42 -4.56 -1.18 9.26
N ALA A 43 -4.84 -1.94 8.20
CA ALA A 43 -5.12 -3.37 8.33
C ALA A 43 -4.80 -4.09 7.02
N LEU A 44 -4.31 -5.31 7.12
CA LEU A 44 -4.06 -6.13 5.93
C LEU A 44 -5.39 -6.54 5.30
N ALA A 45 -5.53 -6.28 4.01
CA ALA A 45 -6.71 -6.68 3.25
C ALA A 45 -6.51 -8.05 2.61
N THR A 46 -5.43 -8.20 1.83
CA THR A 46 -5.07 -9.46 1.17
C THR A 46 -3.57 -9.53 1.02
N SER A 47 -3.04 -10.75 0.82
CA SER A 47 -1.65 -10.95 0.49
C SER A 47 -1.49 -12.29 -0.23
N ALA A 48 -0.42 -12.40 -1.02
CA ALA A 48 -0.08 -13.63 -1.73
C ALA A 48 1.44 -13.70 -1.87
N GLY A 49 2.03 -14.82 -1.51
CA GLY A 49 3.47 -15.07 -1.70
C GLY A 49 4.39 -14.50 -0.64
N LEU A 50 3.93 -13.55 0.17
CA LEU A 50 4.76 -12.95 1.20
C LEU A 50 4.73 -13.76 2.50
N SER A 51 5.86 -13.83 3.19
CA SER A 51 5.92 -14.45 4.51
C SER A 51 5.30 -13.52 5.55
N PRO A 52 4.92 -14.06 6.73
CA PRO A 52 4.42 -13.20 7.82
C PRO A 52 5.41 -12.08 8.18
N LYS A 53 6.70 -12.37 8.15
CA LYS A 53 7.73 -11.38 8.43
C LYS A 53 7.71 -10.25 7.40
N GLN A 54 7.59 -10.61 6.12
CA GLN A 54 7.54 -9.64 5.03
C GLN A 54 6.27 -8.78 5.09
N ILE A 55 5.14 -9.40 5.45
CA ILE A 55 3.88 -8.68 5.62
C ILE A 55 4.03 -7.66 6.76
N LYS A 56 4.63 -8.07 7.87
CA LYS A 56 4.84 -7.18 9.01
C LYS A 56 5.78 -6.03 8.66
N GLU A 57 6.82 -6.33 7.90
CA GLU A 57 7.77 -5.32 7.44
C GLU A 57 7.07 -4.29 6.55
N ALA A 58 6.27 -4.76 5.59
CA ALA A 58 5.51 -3.87 4.71
C ALA A 58 4.51 -3.02 5.50
N GLU A 59 3.83 -3.63 6.47
CA GLU A 59 2.89 -2.91 7.32
C GLU A 59 3.57 -1.78 8.09
N ASN A 60 4.76 -2.06 8.64
CA ASN A 60 5.52 -1.05 9.37
C ASN A 60 5.92 0.10 8.47
N ILE A 61 6.31 -0.19 7.23
CA ILE A 61 6.67 0.84 6.26
C ILE A 61 5.45 1.71 5.95
N VAL A 62 4.29 1.09 5.73
CA VAL A 62 3.05 1.84 5.49
C VAL A 62 2.73 2.74 6.67
N ALA A 63 2.88 2.23 7.89
CA ALA A 63 2.58 3.00 9.11
C ALA A 63 3.47 4.24 9.22
N VAL A 64 4.76 4.10 8.89
CA VAL A 64 5.71 5.22 8.94
C VAL A 64 5.38 6.28 7.88
N HIS A 65 4.91 5.84 6.71
CA HIS A 65 4.63 6.73 5.59
C HIS A 65 3.15 7.05 5.42
N LEU A 66 2.36 6.87 6.48
CA LEU A 66 0.91 6.98 6.38
C LEU A 66 0.44 8.34 5.87
N GLU A 67 1.05 9.43 6.36
CA GLU A 67 0.68 10.78 5.93
C GLU A 67 1.00 11.00 4.44
N GLU A 68 2.16 10.52 4.01
CA GLU A 68 2.58 10.62 2.62
C GLU A 68 1.61 9.86 1.71
N ILE A 69 1.23 8.67 2.11
CA ILE A 69 0.30 7.83 1.33
C ILE A 69 -1.08 8.47 1.30
N ASP A 70 -1.55 9.00 2.43
CA ASP A 70 -2.84 9.68 2.52
C ASP A 70 -2.89 10.89 1.58
N TYR A 71 -1.83 11.69 1.60
CA TYR A 71 -1.73 12.85 0.70
C TYR A 71 -1.74 12.41 -0.76
N ALA A 72 -0.98 11.37 -1.09
CA ALA A 72 -0.92 10.83 -2.45
C ALA A 72 -2.29 10.32 -2.90
N TRP A 73 -3.03 9.65 -2.01
CA TRP A 73 -4.37 9.16 -2.32
C TRP A 73 -5.30 10.31 -2.65
N ARG A 74 -5.32 11.35 -1.83
CA ARG A 74 -6.19 12.51 -2.02
C ARG A 74 -5.86 13.26 -3.31
N THR A 75 -4.58 13.28 -3.67
CA THR A 75 -4.14 13.94 -4.90
C THR A 75 -4.51 13.12 -6.12
N HIS A 76 -4.36 11.80 -6.03
CA HIS A 76 -4.62 10.88 -7.15
C HIS A 76 -6.12 10.66 -7.36
N PHE A 77 -6.91 10.64 -6.29
CA PHE A 77 -8.35 10.42 -6.33
C PHE A 77 -9.09 11.60 -5.68
N PRO A 78 -9.09 12.77 -6.33
CA PRO A 78 -9.79 13.94 -5.79
C PRO A 78 -11.30 13.74 -5.87
N GLY A 79 -11.98 14.09 -4.82
CA GLY A 79 -13.44 13.99 -4.76
C GLY A 79 -13.98 12.89 -3.89
#